data_0c2bf8e9854807f3bdac19fb8c84a02e
#
_entry.id   0c2bf8e9854807f3bdac19fb8c84a02e
#
_cell.length_a   1.000
_cell.length_b   1.000
_cell.length_c   1.000
_cell.angle_alpha   90.00
_cell.angle_beta   90.00
_cell.angle_gamma   90.00
#
_symmetry.space_group_name_H-M   'P 1'
#
loop_
_entity.id
_entity.type
_entity.pdbx_description
1 polymer ?
#
loop_
_entity_poly.entity_id
_entity_poly.type
_entity_poly.pdbx_seq_one_letter_code
_entity_poly.pdbx_strand_id
1 'polypeptide(L)'
;MRHKIAGRKLQRKTGHRKALFRNMSAALIKHEQILTTQAKAKELRPYMEKLITLAKRGGLSNRRIAMSKLQDETQLKKLFDVLAERYSDRDGGYTRVIKAGYRGSDAAAMAVIEFVDRDVDAKGQDSGPVMADDEEMAEA
;
A
#
# COMPACT_ATOMS: atom_id res chain seq x y z
N MET A 1 -13.22 -30.68 -4.42
CA MET A 1 -12.19 -30.24 -3.43
C MET A 1 -11.41 -29.04 -3.95
N ARG A 2 -11.20 -28.06 -3.10
CA ARG A 2 -10.46 -26.84 -3.46
C ARG A 2 -9.05 -26.89 -2.87
N HIS A 3 -8.13 -27.52 -3.58
CA HIS A 3 -6.73 -27.56 -3.17
C HIS A 3 -5.93 -26.42 -3.83
N LYS A 4 -5.04 -25.79 -3.06
CA LYS A 4 -4.12 -24.74 -3.53
C LYS A 4 -4.81 -23.52 -4.17
N ILE A 5 -6.08 -23.28 -3.87
CA ILE A 5 -6.81 -22.10 -4.32
C ILE A 5 -6.73 -21.06 -3.21
N ALA A 6 -6.07 -19.95 -3.51
CA ALA A 6 -5.92 -18.84 -2.59
C ALA A 6 -6.39 -17.53 -3.23
N GLY A 7 -6.81 -16.61 -2.39
CA GLY A 7 -7.19 -15.28 -2.81
C GLY A 7 -8.66 -15.14 -3.18
N ARG A 8 -9.12 -13.90 -3.11
CA ARG A 8 -10.48 -13.49 -3.50
C ARG A 8 -10.45 -12.90 -4.92
N LYS A 9 -11.49 -13.18 -5.68
CA LYS A 9 -11.63 -12.63 -7.04
C LYS A 9 -11.99 -11.13 -7.02
N LEU A 10 -12.62 -10.64 -5.96
CA LEU A 10 -13.09 -9.25 -5.80
C LEU A 10 -13.99 -8.78 -6.97
N GLN A 11 -14.76 -9.70 -7.56
CA GLN A 11 -15.64 -9.45 -8.70
C GLN A 11 -14.94 -8.79 -9.91
N ARG A 12 -13.67 -9.14 -10.14
CA ARG A 12 -12.84 -8.55 -11.19
C ARG A 12 -12.19 -9.60 -12.06
N LYS A 13 -12.01 -9.29 -13.34
CA LYS A 13 -11.16 -10.07 -14.23
C LYS A 13 -9.69 -9.98 -13.78
N THR A 14 -8.89 -10.95 -14.20
CA THR A 14 -7.48 -11.06 -13.76
C THR A 14 -6.67 -9.77 -13.98
N GLY A 15 -6.76 -9.15 -15.15
CA GLY A 15 -6.06 -7.91 -15.45
C GLY A 15 -6.51 -6.75 -14.56
N HIS A 16 -7.80 -6.61 -14.36
CA HIS A 16 -8.38 -5.58 -13.49
C HIS A 16 -7.96 -5.77 -12.02
N ARG A 17 -7.94 -7.01 -11.54
CA ARG A 17 -7.51 -7.33 -10.17
C ARG A 17 -6.01 -7.05 -9.97
N LYS A 18 -5.17 -7.37 -10.95
CA LYS A 18 -3.74 -7.01 -10.91
C LYS A 18 -3.52 -5.50 -10.84
N ALA A 19 -4.27 -4.74 -11.65
CA ALA A 19 -4.22 -3.28 -11.62
C ALA A 19 -4.69 -2.72 -10.26
N LEU A 20 -5.72 -3.30 -9.66
CA LEU A 20 -6.19 -2.92 -8.33
C LEU A 20 -5.08 -3.06 -7.28
N PHE A 21 -4.44 -4.21 -7.20
CA PHE A 21 -3.35 -4.43 -6.24
C PHE A 21 -2.14 -3.56 -6.48
N ARG A 22 -1.80 -3.33 -7.73
CA ARG A 22 -0.73 -2.42 -8.11
C ARG A 22 -1.00 -1.01 -7.60
N ASN A 23 -2.17 -0.47 -7.88
CA ASN A 23 -2.56 0.87 -7.48
C ASN A 23 -2.67 1.00 -5.95
N MET A 24 -3.27 0.02 -5.29
CA MET A 24 -3.38 0.02 -3.83
C MET A 24 -2.01 -0.10 -3.15
N SER A 25 -1.10 -0.89 -3.70
CA SER A 25 0.26 -1.01 -3.17
C SER A 25 1.04 0.30 -3.31
N ALA A 26 0.94 0.96 -4.45
CA ALA A 26 1.54 2.28 -4.65
C ALA A 26 0.98 3.31 -3.65
N ALA A 27 -0.33 3.35 -3.47
CA ALA A 27 -0.98 4.24 -2.51
C ALA A 27 -0.54 3.94 -1.06
N LEU A 28 -0.44 2.65 -0.69
CA LEU A 28 0.01 2.26 0.63
C LEU A 28 1.47 2.64 0.89
N ILE A 29 2.34 2.48 -0.08
CA ILE A 29 3.74 2.91 0.06
C ILE A 29 3.82 4.44 0.22
N LYS A 30 3.04 5.17 -0.56
CA LYS A 30 3.03 6.63 -0.54
C LYS A 30 2.53 7.19 0.79
N HIS A 31 1.36 6.77 1.22
CA HIS A 31 0.66 7.32 2.39
C HIS A 31 0.88 6.54 3.68
N GLU A 32 1.43 5.35 3.59
CA GLU A 32 1.69 4.42 4.70
C GLU A 32 0.45 3.96 5.48
N GLN A 33 -0.70 4.53 5.21
CA GLN A 33 -2.01 4.13 5.74
C GLN A 33 -3.11 4.45 4.74
N ILE A 34 -3.96 3.49 4.41
CA ILE A 34 -5.12 3.69 3.54
C ILE A 34 -6.38 3.08 4.15
N LEU A 35 -7.52 3.69 3.87
CA LEU A 35 -8.84 3.19 4.22
C LEU A 35 -9.47 2.51 2.99
N THR A 36 -9.89 1.28 3.14
CA THR A 36 -10.53 0.51 2.07
C THR A 36 -11.52 -0.50 2.63
N THR A 37 -12.14 -1.30 1.78
CA THR A 37 -12.99 -2.40 2.25
C THR A 37 -12.14 -3.49 2.91
N GLN A 38 -12.71 -4.17 3.90
CA GLN A 38 -12.02 -5.21 4.66
C GLN A 38 -11.50 -6.35 3.75
N ALA A 39 -12.28 -6.73 2.75
CA ALA A 39 -11.88 -7.75 1.78
C ALA A 39 -10.62 -7.35 1.00
N LYS A 40 -10.60 -6.13 0.47
CA LYS A 40 -9.44 -5.60 -0.26
C LYS A 40 -8.21 -5.47 0.65
N ALA A 41 -8.38 -4.98 1.86
CA ALA A 41 -7.28 -4.85 2.82
C ALA A 41 -6.63 -6.19 3.15
N LYS A 42 -7.45 -7.20 3.40
CA LYS A 42 -6.96 -8.56 3.69
C LYS A 42 -6.23 -9.21 2.52
N GLU A 43 -6.69 -8.96 1.29
CA GLU A 43 -6.03 -9.49 0.09
C GLU A 43 -4.77 -8.69 -0.29
N LEU A 44 -4.74 -7.41 0.01
CA LEU A 44 -3.57 -6.57 -0.24
C LEU A 44 -2.38 -6.93 0.68
N ARG A 45 -2.67 -7.32 1.90
CA ARG A 45 -1.64 -7.62 2.91
C ARG A 45 -0.58 -8.60 2.43
N PRO A 46 -0.89 -9.82 1.96
CA PRO A 46 0.14 -10.74 1.47
C PRO A 46 0.88 -10.21 0.24
N TYR A 47 0.21 -9.48 -0.61
CA TYR A 47 0.83 -8.88 -1.79
C TYR A 47 1.89 -7.84 -1.40
N MET A 48 1.55 -6.95 -0.48
CA MET A 48 2.46 -5.90 0.00
C MET A 48 3.65 -6.48 0.77
N GLU A 49 3.41 -7.47 1.62
CA GLU A 49 4.47 -8.10 2.40
C GLU A 49 5.49 -8.82 1.53
N LYS A 50 5.08 -9.41 0.42
CA LYS A 50 6.00 -9.98 -0.58
C LYS A 50 6.87 -8.90 -1.24
N LEU A 51 6.32 -7.73 -1.52
CA LEU A 51 7.08 -6.59 -2.06
C LEU A 51 8.15 -6.11 -1.06
N ILE A 52 7.80 -6.02 0.21
CA ILE A 52 8.76 -5.64 1.26
C ILE A 52 9.87 -6.69 1.40
N THR A 53 9.53 -7.96 1.34
CA THR A 53 10.52 -9.04 1.38
C THR A 53 11.51 -8.96 0.20
N LEU A 54 11.03 -8.69 -1.01
CA LEU A 54 11.88 -8.44 -2.17
C LEU A 54 12.82 -7.26 -1.95
N ALA A 55 12.29 -6.17 -1.40
CA ALA A 55 13.08 -4.97 -1.10
C ALA A 55 14.15 -5.24 -0.05
N LYS A 56 13.84 -6.01 0.99
CA LYS A 56 14.80 -6.41 2.03
C LYS A 56 15.94 -7.26 1.49
N ARG A 57 15.66 -8.15 0.54
CA ARG A 57 16.69 -8.96 -0.11
C ARG A 57 17.60 -8.11 -0.98
N GLY A 58 17.08 -7.02 -1.53
CA GLY A 58 17.84 -6.10 -2.37
C GLY A 58 18.33 -6.70 -3.67
N GLY A 59 19.20 -5.98 -4.34
CA GLY A 59 19.79 -6.38 -5.60
C GLY A 59 18.95 -6.02 -6.83
N LEU A 60 19.61 -5.95 -7.98
CA LEU A 60 18.99 -5.53 -9.23
C LEU A 60 17.88 -6.46 -9.69
N SER A 61 18.06 -7.76 -9.53
CA SER A 61 17.06 -8.76 -9.92
C SER A 61 15.75 -8.58 -9.13
N ASN A 62 15.85 -8.45 -7.80
CA ASN A 62 14.67 -8.23 -6.95
C ASN A 62 14.01 -6.88 -7.22
N ARG A 63 14.79 -5.85 -7.51
CA ARG A 63 14.27 -4.53 -7.90
C ARG A 63 13.47 -4.59 -9.20
N ARG A 64 13.94 -5.32 -10.19
CA ARG A 64 13.22 -5.54 -11.45
C ARG A 64 11.92 -6.33 -11.27
N ILE A 65 11.93 -7.35 -10.44
CA ILE A 65 10.71 -8.12 -10.10
C ILE A 65 9.69 -7.23 -9.39
N ALA A 66 10.12 -6.45 -8.41
CA ALA A 66 9.25 -5.51 -7.69
C ALA A 66 8.69 -4.44 -8.64
N MET A 67 9.50 -3.91 -9.56
CA MET A 67 9.05 -2.94 -10.57
C MET A 67 7.97 -3.52 -11.49
N SER A 68 8.11 -4.76 -11.90
CA SER A 68 7.10 -5.43 -12.74
C SER A 68 5.74 -5.57 -12.05
N LYS A 69 5.74 -5.67 -10.73
CA LYS A 69 4.53 -5.78 -9.91
C LYS A 69 3.94 -4.43 -9.53
N LEU A 70 4.78 -3.45 -9.22
CA LEU A 70 4.36 -2.14 -8.72
C LEU A 70 4.13 -1.13 -9.84
N GLN A 71 4.99 -1.12 -10.85
CA GLN A 71 4.97 -0.21 -12.02
C GLN A 71 4.88 1.28 -11.67
N ASP A 72 5.47 1.66 -10.53
CA ASP A 72 5.60 3.04 -10.08
C ASP A 72 7.02 3.25 -9.57
N GLU A 73 7.81 4.00 -10.32
CA GLU A 73 9.24 4.19 -10.03
C GLU A 73 9.48 4.96 -8.73
N THR A 74 8.68 5.99 -8.46
CA THR A 74 8.80 6.81 -7.25
C THR A 74 8.53 5.97 -6.00
N GLN A 75 7.47 5.17 -6.02
CA GLN A 75 7.14 4.31 -4.89
C GLN A 75 8.09 3.13 -4.76
N LEU A 76 8.61 2.63 -5.88
CA LEU A 76 9.66 1.62 -5.87
C LEU A 76 10.92 2.12 -5.17
N LYS A 77 11.32 3.36 -5.45
CA LYS A 77 12.46 3.99 -4.78
C LYS A 77 12.23 4.08 -3.28
N LYS A 78 11.07 4.56 -2.83
CA LYS A 78 10.71 4.60 -1.40
C LYS A 78 10.73 3.20 -0.78
N LEU A 79 10.21 2.20 -1.47
CA LEU A 79 10.18 0.81 -1.01
C LEU A 79 11.59 0.28 -0.72
N PHE A 80 12.53 0.48 -1.62
CA PHE A 80 13.90 -0.03 -1.49
C PHE A 80 14.80 0.83 -0.59
N ASP A 81 14.63 2.15 -0.60
CA ASP A 81 15.52 3.06 0.14
C ASP A 81 15.05 3.30 1.58
N VAL A 82 13.75 3.32 1.84
CA VAL A 82 13.17 3.66 3.15
C VAL A 82 12.57 2.45 3.85
N LEU A 83 11.62 1.78 3.22
CA LEU A 83 10.88 0.68 3.86
C LEU A 83 11.74 -0.57 4.08
N ALA A 84 12.61 -0.89 3.15
CA ALA A 84 13.53 -2.03 3.28
C ALA A 84 14.45 -1.89 4.49
N GLU A 85 14.98 -0.70 4.72
CA GLU A 85 15.82 -0.39 5.87
C GLU A 85 15.01 -0.41 7.17
N ARG A 86 13.83 0.20 7.19
CA ARG A 86 12.93 0.23 8.35
C ARG A 86 12.60 -1.16 8.88
N TYR A 87 12.40 -2.12 7.99
CA TYR A 87 11.98 -3.48 8.33
C TYR A 87 13.10 -4.53 8.25
N SER A 88 14.34 -4.10 8.18
CA SER A 88 15.49 -5.01 8.09
C SER A 88 15.55 -6.05 9.22
N ASP A 89 15.18 -5.65 10.43
CA ASP A 89 15.22 -6.50 11.63
C ASP A 89 13.91 -7.25 11.90
N ARG A 90 12.87 -7.05 11.09
CA ARG A 90 11.57 -7.68 11.28
C ARG A 90 11.36 -8.82 10.28
N ASP A 91 11.04 -10.01 10.78
CA ASP A 91 10.85 -11.22 9.98
C ASP A 91 9.39 -11.43 9.56
N GLY A 92 8.82 -10.50 8.84
CA GLY A 92 7.43 -10.55 8.40
C GLY A 92 6.49 -9.73 9.28
N GLY A 93 5.19 -9.74 8.98
CA GLY A 93 4.22 -8.96 9.71
C GLY A 93 4.43 -7.44 9.59
N TYR A 94 4.75 -6.96 8.40
CA TYR A 94 5.06 -5.55 8.16
C TYR A 94 3.82 -4.65 8.11
N THR A 95 2.66 -5.23 7.92
CA THR A 95 1.38 -4.53 7.81
C THR A 95 0.39 -5.02 8.83
N ARG A 96 -0.55 -4.16 9.19
CA ARG A 96 -1.70 -4.53 10.02
C ARG A 96 -2.99 -4.07 9.36
N VAL A 97 -4.07 -4.80 9.60
CA VAL A 97 -5.41 -4.44 9.17
C VAL A 97 -6.28 -4.20 10.40
N ILE A 98 -6.85 -3.01 10.48
CA ILE A 98 -7.71 -2.59 11.60
C ILE A 98 -9.13 -2.41 11.07
N LYS A 99 -10.10 -3.07 11.68
CA LYS A 99 -11.52 -2.91 11.30
C LYS A 99 -11.98 -1.48 11.60
N ALA A 100 -12.64 -0.85 10.64
CA ALA A 100 -13.09 0.53 10.72
C ALA A 100 -14.63 0.69 10.62
N GLY A 101 -15.37 -0.34 10.98
CA GLY A 101 -16.82 -0.30 10.96
C GLY A 101 -17.41 -0.49 9.56
N TYR A 102 -18.52 0.18 9.30
CA TYR A 102 -19.28 0.05 8.05
C TYR A 102 -19.42 1.39 7.34
N ARG A 103 -19.38 1.35 6.01
CA ARG A 103 -19.57 2.54 5.19
C ARG A 103 -21.06 2.94 5.18
N GLY A 104 -21.32 4.24 5.34
CA GLY A 104 -22.71 4.72 5.48
C GLY A 104 -23.59 4.57 4.25
N SER A 105 -23.00 4.53 3.04
CA SER A 105 -23.75 4.48 1.77
C SER A 105 -24.27 3.06 1.43
N ASP A 106 -23.48 2.03 1.66
CA ASP A 106 -23.76 0.65 1.24
C ASP A 106 -23.50 -0.39 2.33
N ALA A 107 -23.21 0.04 3.55
CA ALA A 107 -22.90 -0.83 4.69
C ALA A 107 -21.72 -1.79 4.44
N ALA A 108 -20.82 -1.48 3.51
CA ALA A 108 -19.63 -2.27 3.28
C ALA A 108 -18.73 -2.27 4.51
N ALA A 109 -18.20 -3.43 4.90
CA ALA A 109 -17.24 -3.55 5.97
C ALA A 109 -15.93 -2.84 5.56
N MET A 110 -15.51 -1.84 6.31
CA MET A 110 -14.32 -1.05 6.06
C MET A 110 -13.17 -1.47 6.96
N ALA A 111 -11.97 -1.27 6.49
CA ALA A 111 -10.75 -1.50 7.26
C ALA A 111 -9.67 -0.50 6.86
N VAL A 112 -8.81 -0.21 7.82
CA VAL A 112 -7.57 0.52 7.58
C VAL A 112 -6.45 -0.51 7.45
N ILE A 113 -5.68 -0.43 6.38
CA ILE A 113 -4.41 -1.14 6.27
C ILE A 113 -3.28 -0.14 6.40
N GLU A 114 -2.31 -0.45 7.24
CA GLU A 114 -1.17 0.43 7.51
C GLU A 114 0.11 -0.36 7.71
N PHE A 115 1.23 0.29 7.52
CA PHE A 115 2.51 -0.26 7.94
C PHE A 115 2.64 -0.19 9.46
N VAL A 116 3.19 -1.24 10.06
CA VAL A 116 3.68 -1.20 11.43
C VAL A 116 4.84 -0.20 11.48
N ASP A 117 4.91 0.65 12.46
CA ASP A 117 5.90 1.73 12.54
C ASP A 117 5.82 2.74 11.37
N ARG A 118 4.61 3.05 10.93
CA ARG A 118 4.38 3.99 9.83
C ARG A 118 4.85 5.41 10.17
N ASP A 119 5.23 6.15 9.13
CA ASP A 119 5.43 7.59 9.20
C ASP A 119 4.06 8.29 9.15
N VAL A 120 3.72 8.97 10.23
CA VAL A 120 2.43 9.68 10.36
C VAL A 120 2.30 10.82 9.35
N ASP A 121 3.40 11.51 9.06
CA ASP A 121 3.43 12.66 8.17
C ASP A 121 3.29 12.28 6.68
N ALA A 122 3.50 11.01 6.35
CA ALA A 122 3.33 10.52 4.98
C ALA A 122 1.86 10.50 4.51
N LYS A 123 0.91 10.40 5.45
CA LYS A 123 -0.50 10.29 5.12
C LYS A 123 -1.05 11.59 4.54
N GLY A 124 -1.69 11.47 3.38
CA GLY A 124 -2.36 12.59 2.74
C GLY A 124 -1.45 13.52 1.94
N GLN A 125 -0.16 13.25 1.87
CA GLN A 125 0.73 14.01 1.01
C GLN A 125 0.30 13.89 -0.47
N ASP A 126 0.30 15.01 -1.18
CA ASP A 126 -0.15 15.13 -2.57
C ASP A 126 -1.58 14.63 -2.84
N SER A 127 -2.40 14.50 -1.80
CA SER A 127 -3.82 14.17 -1.96
C SER A 127 -4.69 15.38 -1.63
N GLY A 128 -5.22 16.00 -2.65
CA GLY A 128 -6.07 17.15 -2.55
C GLY A 128 -5.49 18.43 -3.17
N PRO A 129 -6.24 19.52 -3.18
CA PRO A 129 -5.74 20.80 -3.67
C PRO A 129 -4.54 21.24 -2.81
N VAL A 130 -3.49 21.65 -3.46
CA VAL A 130 -2.37 22.32 -2.79
C VAL A 130 -2.93 23.60 -2.19
N MET A 131 -3.04 23.67 -0.88
CA MET A 131 -3.28 24.95 -0.20
C MET A 131 -2.03 25.77 -0.43
N ALA A 132 -2.15 26.88 -1.13
CA ALA A 132 -1.06 27.86 -1.20
C ALA A 132 -0.75 28.25 0.24
N ASP A 133 0.52 28.14 0.60
CA ASP A 133 0.97 28.52 1.93
C ASP A 133 0.54 29.97 2.17
N ASP A 134 -0.17 30.22 3.25
CA ASP A 134 -0.67 31.55 3.63
C ASP A 134 0.44 32.60 3.79
N GLU A 135 1.70 32.18 3.70
CA GLU A 135 2.87 33.05 3.75
C GLU A 135 3.08 33.88 2.47
N GLU A 136 2.66 33.41 1.30
CA GLU A 136 2.72 34.21 0.06
C GLU A 136 1.64 35.30 0.00
N MET A 137 0.57 35.17 0.77
CA MET A 137 -0.49 36.18 0.83
C MET A 137 -0.20 37.32 1.80
N ALA A 138 0.82 37.20 2.65
CA ALA A 138 1.22 38.22 3.61
C ALA A 138 2.25 39.22 3.05
N GLU A 139 2.90 38.92 1.91
CA GLU A 139 3.85 39.81 1.24
C GLU A 139 3.29 40.50 -0.02
N ALA A 140 2.05 40.27 -0.34
CA ALA A 140 1.33 40.97 -1.37
C ALA A 140 0.34 41.97 -0.75
#